data_7df206f06d336f4e2ab6cf6480090d9b
#
_entry.id   7df206f06d336f4e2ab6cf6480090d9b
#
_cell.length_a   1.000
_cell.length_b   1.000
_cell.length_c   1.000
_cell.angle_alpha   90.00
_cell.angle_beta   90.00
_cell.angle_gamma   90.00
#
_symmetry.space_group_name_H-M   'P 1'
#
loop_
_entity.id
_entity.type
_entity.pdbx_description
1 polymer ?
#
loop_
_entity_poly.entity_id
_entity_poly.type
_entity_poly.pdbx_seq_one_letter_code
_entity_poly.pdbx_strand_id
1 'polypeptide(L)'
;MSHKYVYLFTEGNGSMRELLGGKGANLAEMTNIGLPVPQGFTISTEACTKYYEDGRKINDDIQAEIMEYVDKLEAITGKKFGDKENPLLVSVRSGARASMPGMMDTILNLGLNEDVVEVMAAKSGNPRWAYDCYRRFIQMYSDVVMDVGKKYFEVLIDKMRKRRVLLRTWI
;
A
#
# COMPACT_ATOMS: atom_id res chain seq x y z
N MET A 1 4.23 -14.54 -27.00
CA MET A 1 3.87 -13.31 -26.26
C MET A 1 3.80 -13.70 -24.80
N SER A 2 4.53 -13.03 -23.93
CA SER A 2 4.43 -13.26 -22.48
C SER A 2 3.02 -12.91 -22.02
N HIS A 3 2.45 -13.68 -21.12
CA HIS A 3 1.14 -13.41 -20.54
C HIS A 3 1.24 -12.16 -19.67
N LYS A 4 0.24 -11.26 -19.75
CA LYS A 4 0.24 -9.99 -18.99
C LYS A 4 -0.51 -10.16 -17.68
N TYR A 5 0.15 -9.85 -16.57
CA TYR A 5 -0.41 -9.97 -15.22
C TYR A 5 -0.65 -8.65 -14.52
N VAL A 6 -0.02 -7.56 -14.97
CA VAL A 6 -0.11 -6.24 -14.32
C VAL A 6 -0.66 -5.19 -15.28
N TYR A 7 -1.55 -4.34 -14.78
CA TYR A 7 -2.28 -3.35 -15.58
C TYR A 7 -2.29 -1.99 -14.88
N LEU A 8 -1.79 -0.94 -15.53
CA LEU A 8 -2.05 0.42 -15.08
C LEU A 8 -3.56 0.70 -15.05
N PHE A 9 -4.01 1.62 -14.23
CA PHE A 9 -5.42 2.01 -14.22
C PHE A 9 -5.88 2.52 -15.58
N THR A 10 -5.00 3.12 -16.37
CA THR A 10 -5.25 3.56 -17.75
C THR A 10 -5.33 2.42 -18.78
N GLU A 11 -4.91 1.21 -18.44
CA GLU A 11 -4.92 0.05 -19.32
C GLU A 11 -6.13 -0.88 -19.08
N GLY A 12 -6.96 -0.58 -18.09
CA GLY A 12 -8.16 -1.33 -17.75
C GLY A 12 -9.43 -0.52 -17.94
N ASN A 13 -10.57 -1.14 -17.67
CA ASN A 13 -11.89 -0.50 -17.65
C ASN A 13 -12.88 -1.26 -16.75
N GLY A 14 -14.09 -0.70 -16.58
CA GLY A 14 -15.12 -1.26 -15.70
C GLY A 14 -15.67 -2.63 -16.10
N SER A 15 -15.50 -3.06 -17.36
CA SER A 15 -15.93 -4.37 -17.84
C SER A 15 -14.95 -5.51 -17.47
N MET A 16 -13.71 -5.17 -17.10
CA MET A 16 -12.65 -6.15 -16.81
C MET A 16 -12.66 -6.68 -15.36
N ARG A 17 -13.85 -6.84 -14.78
CA ARG A 17 -14.00 -7.25 -13.36
C ARG A 17 -13.45 -8.64 -13.06
N GLU A 18 -13.55 -9.56 -14.00
CA GLU A 18 -13.01 -10.91 -13.85
C GLU A 18 -11.49 -10.89 -13.75
N LEU A 19 -10.85 -10.03 -14.53
CA LEU A 19 -9.40 -9.92 -14.61
C LEU A 19 -8.80 -9.01 -13.52
N LEU A 20 -9.41 -7.85 -13.28
CA LEU A 20 -8.86 -6.82 -12.38
C LEU A 20 -9.49 -6.86 -10.98
N GLY A 21 -10.47 -7.72 -10.76
CA GLY A 21 -11.30 -7.66 -9.57
C GLY A 21 -12.21 -6.42 -9.54
N GLY A 22 -13.16 -6.38 -8.62
CA GLY A 22 -14.12 -5.28 -8.55
C GLY A 22 -13.47 -3.91 -8.26
N LYS A 23 -12.47 -3.87 -7.38
CA LYS A 23 -11.77 -2.62 -7.05
C LYS A 23 -10.88 -2.14 -8.20
N GLY A 24 -10.12 -3.03 -8.81
CA GLY A 24 -9.23 -2.69 -9.93
C GLY A 24 -10.00 -2.18 -11.14
N ALA A 25 -11.07 -2.87 -11.53
CA ALA A 25 -11.93 -2.45 -12.63
C ALA A 25 -12.60 -1.08 -12.37
N ASN A 26 -13.09 -0.85 -11.15
CA ASN A 26 -13.68 0.44 -10.79
C ASN A 26 -12.65 1.58 -10.79
N LEU A 27 -11.42 1.36 -10.29
CA LEU A 27 -10.35 2.36 -10.35
C LEU A 27 -9.97 2.69 -11.79
N ALA A 28 -9.87 1.68 -12.66
CA ALA A 28 -9.61 1.88 -14.08
C ALA A 28 -10.74 2.69 -14.75
N GLU A 29 -11.99 2.35 -14.50
CA GLU A 29 -13.13 3.10 -15.04
C GLU A 29 -13.14 4.55 -14.57
N MET A 30 -12.95 4.78 -13.28
CA MET A 30 -12.88 6.13 -12.71
C MET A 30 -11.74 6.95 -13.35
N THR A 31 -10.59 6.31 -13.62
CA THR A 31 -9.46 6.96 -14.33
C THR A 31 -9.86 7.33 -15.74
N ASN A 32 -10.51 6.42 -16.48
CA ASN A 32 -10.89 6.63 -17.88
C ASN A 32 -11.95 7.73 -18.07
N ILE A 33 -12.87 7.87 -17.13
CA ILE A 33 -13.87 8.97 -17.15
C ILE A 33 -13.33 10.29 -16.60
N GLY A 34 -12.02 10.36 -16.28
CA GLY A 34 -11.34 11.59 -15.88
C GLY A 34 -11.52 12.01 -14.43
N LEU A 35 -11.95 11.12 -13.55
CA LEU A 35 -11.98 11.41 -12.12
C LEU A 35 -10.53 11.51 -11.58
N PRO A 36 -10.29 12.33 -10.55
CA PRO A 36 -8.95 12.52 -9.96
C PRO A 36 -8.51 11.31 -9.11
N VAL A 37 -8.29 10.18 -9.79
CA VAL A 37 -7.75 8.97 -9.17
C VAL A 37 -6.23 9.06 -9.14
N PRO A 38 -5.58 8.82 -7.98
CA PRO A 38 -4.12 8.69 -7.95
C PRO A 38 -3.64 7.59 -8.90
N GLN A 39 -2.49 7.82 -9.53
CA GLN A 39 -1.90 6.82 -10.42
C GLN A 39 -1.57 5.52 -9.68
N GLY A 40 -1.72 4.42 -10.37
CA GLY A 40 -1.49 3.10 -9.81
C GLY A 40 -1.69 1.98 -10.82
N PHE A 41 -1.50 0.75 -10.38
CA PHE A 41 -1.70 -0.44 -11.18
C PHE A 41 -2.42 -1.55 -10.39
N THR A 42 -2.96 -2.50 -11.10
CA THR A 42 -3.63 -3.68 -10.55
C THR A 42 -2.88 -4.94 -10.98
N ILE A 43 -2.56 -5.81 -10.03
CA ILE A 43 -2.10 -7.17 -10.28
C ILE A 43 -3.36 -8.01 -10.51
N SER A 44 -3.43 -8.72 -11.63
CA SER A 44 -4.63 -9.42 -12.07
C SER A 44 -5.01 -10.61 -11.19
N THR A 45 -6.26 -11.05 -11.31
CA THR A 45 -6.75 -12.28 -10.66
C THR A 45 -6.05 -13.52 -11.20
N GLU A 46 -5.57 -13.47 -12.43
CA GLU A 46 -4.80 -14.56 -13.05
C GLU A 46 -3.42 -14.72 -12.38
N ALA A 47 -2.75 -13.63 -12.03
CA ALA A 47 -1.53 -13.67 -11.22
C ALA A 47 -1.79 -14.32 -9.85
N CYS A 48 -2.94 -14.04 -9.24
CA CYS A 48 -3.34 -14.66 -7.98
C CYS A 48 -3.58 -16.16 -8.15
N THR A 49 -4.26 -16.58 -9.22
CA THR A 49 -4.47 -17.99 -9.55
C THR A 49 -3.13 -18.70 -9.74
N LYS A 50 -2.24 -18.09 -10.52
CA LYS A 50 -0.89 -18.63 -10.77
C LYS A 50 -0.06 -18.78 -9.49
N TYR A 51 -0.15 -17.82 -8.57
CA TYR A 51 0.49 -17.92 -7.26
C TYR A 51 0.07 -19.17 -6.47
N TYR A 52 -1.22 -19.53 -6.49
CA TYR A 52 -1.70 -20.74 -5.82
C TYR A 52 -1.28 -22.03 -6.57
N GLU A 53 -1.31 -22.03 -7.90
CA GLU A 53 -0.85 -23.13 -8.73
C GLU A 53 0.64 -23.41 -8.52
N ASP A 54 1.46 -22.38 -8.37
CA ASP A 54 2.90 -22.48 -8.13
C ASP A 54 3.24 -22.73 -6.64
N GLY A 55 2.30 -23.24 -5.86
CA GLY A 55 2.52 -23.63 -4.47
C GLY A 55 2.71 -22.44 -3.53
N ARG A 56 1.96 -21.35 -3.75
CA ARG A 56 2.02 -20.08 -3.00
C ARG A 56 3.37 -19.36 -3.14
N LYS A 57 3.88 -19.34 -4.37
CA LYS A 57 5.08 -18.60 -4.74
C LYS A 57 4.77 -17.65 -5.88
N ILE A 58 5.31 -16.45 -5.81
CA ILE A 58 5.31 -15.53 -6.94
C ILE A 58 6.44 -16.00 -7.87
N ASN A 59 6.12 -16.34 -9.11
CA ASN A 59 7.13 -16.71 -10.08
C ASN A 59 7.91 -15.49 -10.58
N ASP A 60 9.07 -15.76 -11.19
CA ASP A 60 10.00 -14.71 -11.61
C ASP A 60 9.38 -13.76 -12.67
N ASP A 61 8.53 -14.29 -13.57
CA ASP A 61 7.89 -13.48 -14.61
C ASP A 61 6.91 -12.45 -13.99
N ILE A 62 6.06 -12.90 -13.07
CA ILE A 62 5.13 -12.00 -12.35
C ILE A 62 5.90 -10.99 -11.51
N GLN A 63 6.97 -11.42 -10.84
CA GLN A 63 7.79 -10.52 -10.03
C GLN A 63 8.47 -9.48 -10.90
N ALA A 64 9.06 -9.87 -12.03
CA ALA A 64 9.70 -8.96 -12.97
C ALA A 64 8.70 -7.94 -13.53
N GLU A 65 7.49 -8.38 -13.90
CA GLU A 65 6.44 -7.49 -14.39
C GLU A 65 5.98 -6.50 -13.31
N ILE A 66 5.81 -6.95 -12.06
CA ILE A 66 5.49 -6.04 -10.93
C ILE A 66 6.56 -4.96 -10.80
N MET A 67 7.84 -5.31 -10.83
CA MET A 67 8.94 -4.35 -10.71
C MET A 67 8.97 -3.37 -11.88
N GLU A 68 8.73 -3.83 -13.11
CA GLU A 68 8.59 -2.96 -14.28
C GLU A 68 7.46 -1.93 -14.09
N TYR A 69 6.33 -2.36 -13.51
CA TYR A 69 5.21 -1.45 -13.26
C TYR A 69 5.42 -0.51 -12.06
N VAL A 70 6.27 -0.89 -11.11
CA VAL A 70 6.76 0.03 -10.08
C VAL A 70 7.60 1.14 -10.73
N ASP A 71 8.54 0.80 -11.62
CA ASP A 71 9.35 1.78 -12.34
C ASP A 71 8.47 2.73 -13.20
N LYS A 72 7.46 2.18 -13.88
CA LYS A 72 6.48 2.99 -14.63
C LYS A 72 5.72 3.94 -13.72
N LEU A 73 5.28 3.47 -12.54
CA LEU A 73 4.56 4.30 -11.57
C LEU A 73 5.45 5.42 -11.04
N GLU A 74 6.71 5.14 -10.75
CA GLU A 74 7.70 6.16 -10.36
C GLU A 74 7.87 7.21 -11.47
N ALA A 75 8.01 6.77 -12.71
CA ALA A 75 8.15 7.68 -13.86
C ALA A 75 6.91 8.56 -14.07
N ILE A 76 5.69 7.99 -13.97
CA ILE A 76 4.43 8.72 -14.13
C ILE A 76 4.22 9.74 -13.01
N THR A 77 4.57 9.38 -11.78
CA THR A 77 4.35 10.24 -10.61
C THR A 77 5.48 11.24 -10.38
N GLY A 78 6.64 11.04 -10.97
CA GLY A 78 7.85 11.80 -10.69
C GLY A 78 8.37 11.62 -9.26
N LYS A 79 8.03 10.50 -8.62
CA LYS A 79 8.39 10.16 -7.24
C LYS A 79 9.08 8.82 -7.23
N LYS A 80 9.88 8.55 -6.18
CA LYS A 80 10.56 7.26 -6.01
C LYS A 80 10.37 6.70 -4.61
N PHE A 81 10.32 5.37 -4.51
CA PHE A 81 10.34 4.70 -3.21
C PHE A 81 11.66 4.98 -2.48
N GLY A 82 11.56 5.40 -1.22
CA GLY A 82 12.71 5.71 -0.38
C GLY A 82 13.47 6.98 -0.74
N ASP A 83 12.99 7.79 -1.68
CA ASP A 83 13.61 9.06 -2.04
C ASP A 83 13.56 10.05 -0.87
N LYS A 84 14.69 10.74 -0.64
CA LYS A 84 14.85 11.71 0.45
C LYS A 84 14.30 13.10 0.13
N GLU A 85 13.93 13.35 -1.12
CA GLU A 85 13.35 14.63 -1.54
C GLU A 85 11.90 14.49 -1.93
N ASN A 86 11.55 13.50 -2.75
CA ASN A 86 10.19 13.30 -3.26
C ASN A 86 9.73 11.84 -3.17
N PRO A 87 9.53 11.32 -1.95
CA PRO A 87 9.21 9.91 -1.74
C PRO A 87 7.85 9.52 -2.33
N LEU A 88 7.82 8.35 -2.97
CA LEU A 88 6.58 7.70 -3.38
C LEU A 88 5.99 6.93 -2.20
N LEU A 89 4.74 7.21 -1.89
CA LEU A 89 3.94 6.45 -0.93
C LEU A 89 2.69 5.93 -1.63
N VAL A 90 2.41 4.65 -1.45
CA VAL A 90 1.25 4.01 -2.07
C VAL A 90 0.36 3.31 -1.04
N SER A 91 -0.88 3.08 -1.41
CA SER A 91 -1.79 2.20 -0.68
C SER A 91 -1.89 0.88 -1.43
N VAL A 92 -1.55 -0.22 -0.79
CA VAL A 92 -1.76 -1.57 -1.33
C VAL A 92 -3.05 -2.12 -0.76
N ARG A 93 -3.92 -2.58 -1.64
CA ARG A 93 -5.23 -3.13 -1.26
C ARG A 93 -5.41 -4.49 -1.87
N SER A 94 -5.79 -5.47 -1.07
CA SER A 94 -6.22 -6.74 -1.61
C SER A 94 -7.53 -6.57 -2.39
N GLY A 95 -7.66 -7.31 -3.48
CA GLY A 95 -8.83 -7.33 -4.35
C GLY A 95 -9.41 -8.75 -4.45
N ALA A 96 -10.72 -8.86 -4.67
CA ALA A 96 -11.38 -10.10 -5.03
C ALA A 96 -12.49 -9.80 -6.02
N ARG A 97 -12.95 -10.83 -6.75
CA ARG A 97 -14.10 -10.72 -7.67
C ARG A 97 -15.34 -10.25 -6.92
N ALA A 98 -15.60 -10.84 -5.75
CA ALA A 98 -16.63 -10.39 -4.82
C ALA A 98 -15.96 -9.88 -3.54
N SER A 99 -16.14 -8.61 -3.23
CA SER A 99 -15.58 -8.01 -2.03
C SER A 99 -16.68 -7.77 -1.01
N MET A 100 -16.48 -8.28 0.22
CA MET A 100 -17.32 -7.94 1.35
C MET A 100 -16.60 -6.94 2.26
N PRO A 101 -17.30 -5.96 2.85
CA PRO A 101 -16.70 -5.04 3.82
C PRO A 101 -16.02 -5.80 4.97
N GLY A 102 -14.81 -5.40 5.34
CA GLY A 102 -14.04 -5.98 6.44
C GLY A 102 -13.28 -7.28 6.13
N MET A 103 -13.40 -7.85 4.93
CA MET A 103 -12.66 -9.06 4.55
C MET A 103 -11.34 -8.80 3.84
N MET A 104 -10.99 -7.53 3.61
CA MET A 104 -9.89 -7.18 2.72
C MET A 104 -8.90 -6.29 3.44
N ASP A 105 -7.66 -6.72 3.45
CA ASP A 105 -6.57 -5.95 4.03
C ASP A 105 -6.18 -4.77 3.15
N THR A 106 -5.73 -3.72 3.82
CA THR A 106 -5.18 -2.52 3.19
C THR A 106 -3.92 -2.12 3.94
N ILE A 107 -2.85 -1.84 3.20
CA ILE A 107 -1.64 -1.26 3.74
C ILE A 107 -1.55 0.17 3.21
N LEU A 108 -1.61 1.13 4.11
CA LEU A 108 -1.49 2.55 3.79
C LEU A 108 -0.04 3.01 3.96
N ASN A 109 0.36 3.96 3.12
CA ASN A 109 1.69 4.57 3.19
C ASN A 109 2.84 3.57 3.05
N LEU A 110 2.67 2.54 2.20
CA LEU A 110 3.80 1.68 1.83
C LEU A 110 4.86 2.56 1.14
N GLY A 111 6.10 2.43 1.58
CA GLY A 111 7.23 3.29 1.21
C GLY A 111 7.71 4.16 2.39
N LEU A 112 6.96 4.24 3.49
CA LEU A 112 7.43 4.89 4.71
C LEU A 112 8.60 4.11 5.34
N ASN A 113 9.64 4.85 5.68
CA ASN A 113 10.77 4.40 6.49
C ASN A 113 11.28 5.56 7.35
N GLU A 114 12.36 5.37 8.05
CA GLU A 114 12.95 6.37 8.96
C GLU A 114 13.35 7.66 8.24
N ASP A 115 13.94 7.58 7.04
CA ASP A 115 14.31 8.75 6.25
C ASP A 115 13.08 9.48 5.69
N VAL A 116 12.12 8.73 5.16
CA VAL A 116 10.91 9.29 4.53
C VAL A 116 9.99 9.98 5.53
N VAL A 117 9.91 9.50 6.78
CA VAL A 117 9.10 10.16 7.81
C VAL A 117 9.66 11.54 8.16
N GLU A 118 10.99 11.72 8.14
CA GLU A 118 11.63 13.02 8.35
C GLU A 118 11.30 13.99 7.20
N VAL A 119 11.32 13.51 5.96
CA VAL A 119 10.89 14.30 4.79
C VAL A 119 9.44 14.74 4.91
N MET A 120 8.56 13.82 5.33
CA MET A 120 7.15 14.15 5.57
C MET A 120 6.98 15.17 6.70
N ALA A 121 7.73 15.02 7.79
CA ALA A 121 7.70 15.95 8.92
C ALA A 121 8.14 17.36 8.49
N ALA A 122 9.21 17.46 7.73
CA ALA A 122 9.73 18.73 7.23
C ALA A 122 8.75 19.38 6.24
N LYS A 123 8.25 18.64 5.24
CA LYS A 123 7.32 19.17 4.22
C LYS A 123 5.97 19.59 4.78
N SER A 124 5.43 18.86 5.75
CA SER A 124 4.12 19.16 6.35
C SER A 124 4.19 20.24 7.44
N GLY A 125 5.37 20.53 7.96
CA GLY A 125 5.52 21.35 9.18
C GLY A 125 4.89 20.72 10.43
N ASN A 126 4.50 19.45 10.37
CA ASN A 126 3.81 18.73 11.44
C ASN A 126 4.47 17.37 11.74
N PRO A 127 5.57 17.36 12.50
CA PRO A 127 6.28 16.12 12.85
C PRO A 127 5.38 15.12 13.57
N ARG A 128 4.49 15.60 14.45
CA ARG A 128 3.58 14.72 15.19
C ARG A 128 2.68 13.91 14.25
N TRP A 129 2.15 14.53 13.22
CA TRP A 129 1.33 13.86 12.22
C TRP A 129 2.14 12.86 11.41
N ALA A 130 3.34 13.23 10.95
CA ALA A 130 4.21 12.36 10.17
C ALA A 130 4.58 11.09 10.95
N TYR A 131 5.00 11.24 12.20
CA TYR A 131 5.34 10.11 13.06
C TYR A 131 4.11 9.28 13.48
N ASP A 132 2.90 9.85 13.59
CA ASP A 132 1.69 9.06 13.80
C ASP A 132 1.35 8.23 12.55
N CYS A 133 1.55 8.77 11.34
CA CYS A 133 1.43 7.99 10.10
C CYS A 133 2.42 6.83 10.07
N TYR A 134 3.68 7.06 10.44
CA TYR A 134 4.70 6.02 10.49
C TYR A 134 4.39 4.95 11.54
N ARG A 135 3.98 5.35 12.73
CA ARG A 135 3.52 4.40 13.78
C ARG A 135 2.39 3.50 13.28
N ARG A 136 1.37 4.10 12.63
CA ARG A 136 0.23 3.35 12.07
C ARG A 136 0.68 2.40 10.96
N PHE A 137 1.61 2.84 10.12
CA PHE A 137 2.19 2.01 9.07
C PHE A 137 2.88 0.78 9.66
N ILE A 138 3.77 0.98 10.66
CA ILE A 138 4.46 -0.12 11.34
C ILE A 138 3.46 -1.13 11.93
N GLN A 139 2.44 -0.66 12.66
CA GLN A 139 1.43 -1.54 13.24
C GLN A 139 0.66 -2.35 12.18
N MET A 140 0.24 -1.67 11.11
CA MET A 140 -0.55 -2.28 10.04
C MET A 140 0.30 -3.26 9.21
N TYR A 141 1.53 -2.88 8.85
CA TYR A 141 2.44 -3.74 8.11
C TYR A 141 2.82 -4.98 8.93
N SER A 142 3.10 -4.81 10.21
CA SER A 142 3.41 -5.92 11.11
C SER A 142 2.25 -6.89 11.26
N ASP A 143 1.02 -6.39 11.41
CA ASP A 143 -0.18 -7.20 11.57
C ASP A 143 -0.53 -7.97 10.29
N VAL A 144 -0.53 -7.28 9.14
CA VAL A 144 -1.01 -7.83 7.87
C VAL A 144 0.06 -8.67 7.14
N VAL A 145 1.32 -8.22 7.14
CA VAL A 145 2.38 -8.84 6.34
C VAL A 145 3.24 -9.77 7.16
N MET A 146 3.54 -9.40 8.42
CA MET A 146 4.47 -10.14 9.26
C MET A 146 3.76 -11.04 10.29
N ASP A 147 2.44 -11.04 10.32
CA ASP A 147 1.61 -11.80 11.29
C ASP A 147 1.96 -11.49 12.76
N VAL A 148 2.37 -10.25 13.03
CA VAL A 148 2.64 -9.73 14.36
C VAL A 148 1.45 -8.91 14.84
N GLY A 149 0.61 -9.50 15.66
CA GLY A 149 -0.68 -8.94 16.07
C GLY A 149 -0.59 -7.56 16.74
N LYS A 150 -1.54 -6.69 16.44
CA LYS A 150 -1.67 -5.30 16.96
C LYS A 150 -1.54 -5.19 18.47
N LYS A 151 -1.99 -6.20 19.21
CA LYS A 151 -1.98 -6.22 20.68
C LYS A 151 -0.60 -5.92 21.30
N TYR A 152 0.47 -6.35 20.64
CA TYR A 152 1.83 -6.11 21.14
C TYR A 152 2.19 -4.62 21.10
N PHE A 153 1.81 -3.95 20.03
CA PHE A 153 2.01 -2.50 19.88
C PHE A 153 1.11 -1.69 20.83
N GLU A 154 -0.13 -2.11 21.02
CA GLU A 154 -1.09 -1.45 21.93
C GLU A 154 -0.58 -1.46 23.37
N VAL A 155 -0.06 -2.59 23.84
CA VAL A 155 0.56 -2.69 25.18
C VAL A 155 1.72 -1.70 25.34
N LEU A 156 2.59 -1.60 24.33
CA LEU A 156 3.73 -0.68 24.37
C LEU A 156 3.26 0.78 24.37
N ILE A 157 2.29 1.12 23.52
CA ILE A 157 1.72 2.47 23.43
C ILE A 157 1.07 2.86 24.75
N ASP A 158 0.29 1.98 25.37
CA ASP A 158 -0.38 2.26 26.65
C ASP A 158 0.62 2.41 27.81
N LYS A 159 1.69 1.60 27.81
CA LYS A 159 2.78 1.76 28.77
C LYS A 159 3.45 3.14 28.62
N MET A 160 3.70 3.58 27.40
CA MET A 160 4.28 4.90 27.12
C MET A 160 3.33 6.05 27.51
N ARG A 161 2.04 5.90 27.23
CA ARG A 161 1.01 6.89 27.62
C ARG A 161 0.92 7.04 29.14
N LYS A 162 0.84 5.94 29.87
CA LYS A 162 0.83 5.94 31.35
C LYS A 162 2.05 6.63 31.93
N ARG A 163 3.25 6.32 31.41
CA ARG A 163 4.51 6.96 31.82
C ARG A 163 4.48 8.48 31.57
N ARG A 164 3.91 8.94 30.47
CA ARG A 164 3.81 10.37 30.13
C ARG A 164 2.81 11.12 31.01
N VAL A 165 1.73 10.48 31.45
CA VAL A 165 0.77 11.04 32.43
C VAL A 165 1.45 11.21 33.78
N LEU A 166 2.16 10.19 34.25
CA LEU A 166 2.91 10.26 35.53
C LEU A 166 3.94 11.39 35.54
N LEU A 167 4.66 11.61 34.43
CA LEU A 167 5.64 12.72 34.33
C LEU A 167 4.99 14.11 34.33
N ARG A 168 3.72 14.25 33.93
CA ARG A 168 2.98 15.52 33.96
C ARG A 168 2.37 15.84 35.29
N THR A 169 2.21 14.88 36.18
CA THR A 169 1.69 15.05 37.52
C THR A 169 2.77 15.47 38.54
N TRP A 170 4.05 15.48 38.12
CA TRP A 170 5.18 15.85 38.98
C TRP A 170 5.87 17.17 38.57
N ILE A 171 5.23 17.97 37.69
CA ILE A 171 5.60 19.34 37.32
C ILE A 171 4.43 20.28 37.61
#